data_9e442b83af9c5d278cd1600df818b677
#
_entry.id   9e442b83af9c5d278cd1600df818b677
#
_cell.length_a   1.000
_cell.length_b   1.000
_cell.length_c   1.000
_cell.angle_alpha   90.00
_cell.angle_beta   90.00
_cell.angle_gamma   90.00
#
_symmetry.space_group_name_H-M   'P 1'
#
loop_
_entity.id
_entity.type
_entity.pdbx_description
1 polymer ?
#
loop_
_entity_poly.entity_id
_entity_poly.type
_entity_poly.pdbx_seq_one_letter_code
_entity_poly.pdbx_strand_id
1 'polypeptide(L)'
;GVVNNATFSNDPIAQGDFPAVFGEQFTTGALALASNVPYPTTSGGATVYLNGNPVPIYFVSANQINFLVPFDAAVGDGTLRVDRDGQRGNSVTVTIKARSPKLLVATNQAGQQVAYALRTAGLAPVKRGDYITLYGFGFGQTIPASAVNTASSTSSLVNVPGTNTAYFGKSQFPITAVGVTPQ
;
A
#
# COMPACT_ATOMS: atom_id res chain seq x y z
N GLY A 1 0.19 16.30 -1.47
CA GLY A 1 0.20 15.39 -2.63
C GLY A 1 -0.02 13.94 -2.23
N VAL A 2 -0.29 13.07 -3.20
CA VAL A 2 -0.50 11.63 -2.98
C VAL A 2 0.70 10.88 -3.54
N VAL A 3 1.25 9.97 -2.76
CA VAL A 3 2.43 9.18 -3.14
C VAL A 3 2.25 7.70 -2.83
N ASN A 4 2.95 6.85 -3.56
CA ASN A 4 3.08 5.45 -3.20
C ASN A 4 3.88 5.31 -1.90
N ASN A 5 3.35 4.57 -0.93
CA ASN A 5 3.93 4.46 0.42
C ASN A 5 5.17 3.55 0.49
N ALA A 6 5.48 2.80 -0.57
CA ALA A 6 6.70 1.98 -0.61
C ALA A 6 7.93 2.78 -1.04
N THR A 7 7.76 3.72 -1.98
CA THR A 7 8.86 4.46 -2.63
C THR A 7 8.77 5.97 -2.44
N PHE A 8 7.67 6.48 -1.88
CA PHE A 8 7.33 7.91 -1.73
C PHE A 8 7.37 8.68 -3.07
N SER A 9 7.12 7.99 -4.18
CA SER A 9 7.05 8.57 -5.53
C SER A 9 5.61 8.90 -5.91
N ASN A 10 5.44 9.86 -6.84
CA ASN A 10 4.15 10.26 -7.42
C ASN A 10 3.66 9.26 -8.49
N ASP A 11 3.95 7.99 -8.32
CA ASP A 11 3.48 6.94 -9.21
C ASP A 11 1.96 6.73 -9.08
N PRO A 12 1.30 6.18 -10.11
CA PRO A 12 -0.09 5.76 -9.99
C PRO A 12 -0.29 4.83 -8.79
N ILE A 13 -1.37 5.07 -8.05
CA ILE A 13 -1.82 4.17 -6.99
C ILE A 13 -2.54 2.97 -7.59
N ALA A 14 -2.62 1.86 -6.87
CA ALA A 14 -3.25 0.64 -7.37
C ALA A 14 -4.41 0.19 -6.49
N GLN A 15 -5.28 -0.65 -7.04
CA GLN A 15 -6.29 -1.36 -6.26
C GLN A 15 -5.61 -2.20 -5.17
N GLY A 16 -6.12 -2.14 -3.93
CA GLY A 16 -5.54 -2.82 -2.77
C GLY A 16 -4.24 -2.18 -2.23
N ASP A 17 -3.86 -1.01 -2.73
CA ASP A 17 -2.66 -0.28 -2.30
C ASP A 17 -2.92 0.52 -1.01
N PHE A 18 -1.83 0.89 -0.31
CA PHE A 18 -1.84 1.77 0.88
C PHE A 18 -1.01 3.04 0.61
N PRO A 19 -1.49 3.95 -0.25
CA PRO A 19 -0.79 5.20 -0.52
C PRO A 19 -0.82 6.12 0.70
N ALA A 20 0.08 7.11 0.69
CA ALA A 20 0.09 8.22 1.62
C ALA A 20 -0.36 9.51 0.93
N VAL A 21 -1.26 10.26 1.58
CA VAL A 21 -1.57 11.63 1.21
C VAL A 21 -0.89 12.57 2.19
N PHE A 22 -0.14 13.52 1.66
CA PHE A 22 0.52 14.58 2.41
C PHE A 22 -0.19 15.91 2.23
N GLY A 23 -0.35 16.64 3.32
CA GLY A 23 -0.99 17.94 3.38
C GLY A 23 -0.78 18.59 4.75
N GLU A 24 -1.70 19.41 5.16
CA GLU A 24 -1.63 20.12 6.43
C GLU A 24 -2.96 20.04 7.17
N GLN A 25 -2.87 20.03 8.50
CA GLN A 25 -4.03 20.10 9.38
C GLN A 25 -5.06 18.98 9.17
N PHE A 26 -4.63 17.77 8.86
CA PHE A 26 -5.56 16.63 8.72
C PHE A 26 -6.20 16.24 10.05
N THR A 27 -5.52 16.46 11.16
CA THR A 27 -6.06 16.32 12.52
C THR A 27 -5.48 17.37 13.43
N THR A 28 -6.22 17.75 14.46
CA THR A 28 -5.75 18.60 15.58
C THR A 28 -5.38 17.77 16.81
N GLY A 29 -5.71 16.47 16.77
CA GLY A 29 -5.42 15.52 17.84
C GLY A 29 -4.06 14.86 17.70
N ALA A 30 -3.82 13.90 18.58
CA ALA A 30 -2.67 13.01 18.46
C ALA A 30 -2.80 12.16 17.19
N LEU A 31 -1.66 11.62 16.72
CA LEU A 31 -1.69 10.64 15.62
C LEU A 31 -2.60 9.45 15.99
N ALA A 32 -3.30 8.93 15.01
CA ALA A 32 -4.15 7.77 15.16
C ALA A 32 -3.71 6.66 14.19
N LEU A 33 -3.59 5.46 14.72
CA LEU A 33 -3.26 4.25 13.98
C LEU A 33 -4.39 3.24 14.19
N ALA A 34 -4.97 2.73 13.12
CA ALA A 34 -5.96 1.66 13.24
C ALA A 34 -5.27 0.36 13.66
N SER A 35 -5.78 -0.27 14.72
CA SER A 35 -5.21 -1.49 15.32
C SER A 35 -5.75 -2.77 14.70
N ASN A 36 -6.93 -2.72 14.10
CA ASN A 36 -7.63 -3.91 13.59
C ASN A 36 -8.36 -3.58 12.27
N VAL A 37 -8.55 -4.60 11.45
CA VAL A 37 -9.50 -4.56 10.33
C VAL A 37 -10.89 -4.98 10.80
N PRO A 38 -11.96 -4.40 10.27
CA PRO A 38 -11.99 -3.36 9.23
C PRO A 38 -11.49 -2.01 9.73
N TYR A 39 -10.67 -1.34 8.92
CA TYR A 39 -10.22 0.02 9.22
C TYR A 39 -11.38 1.00 9.12
N PRO A 40 -11.43 2.03 9.98
CA PRO A 40 -12.47 3.05 9.93
C PRO A 40 -12.33 3.92 8.68
N THR A 41 -13.45 4.46 8.18
CA THR A 41 -13.46 5.45 7.09
C THR A 41 -13.28 6.89 7.59
N THR A 42 -13.34 7.10 8.91
CA THR A 42 -13.05 8.38 9.57
C THR A 42 -12.13 8.13 10.75
N SER A 43 -11.04 8.87 10.85
CA SER A 43 -10.05 8.74 11.93
C SER A 43 -9.46 10.11 12.26
N GLY A 44 -9.34 10.46 13.54
CA GLY A 44 -8.82 11.74 14.01
C GLY A 44 -9.55 12.96 13.45
N GLY A 45 -10.85 12.83 13.13
CA GLY A 45 -11.66 13.85 12.47
C GLY A 45 -11.51 13.89 10.94
N ALA A 46 -10.55 13.16 10.37
CA ALA A 46 -10.32 13.12 8.93
C ALA A 46 -11.14 12.01 8.24
N THR A 47 -11.61 12.30 7.04
CA THR A 47 -12.23 11.34 6.11
C THR A 47 -11.59 11.51 4.73
N VAL A 48 -11.11 10.44 4.15
CA VAL A 48 -10.56 10.43 2.79
C VAL A 48 -11.63 9.95 1.82
N TYR A 49 -11.86 10.71 0.77
CA TYR A 49 -12.80 10.37 -0.30
C TYR A 49 -12.03 10.07 -1.58
N LEU A 50 -12.27 8.92 -2.17
CA LEU A 50 -11.81 8.53 -3.49
C LEU A 50 -13.02 8.41 -4.43
N ASN A 51 -13.07 9.23 -5.49
CA ASN A 51 -14.20 9.32 -6.40
C ASN A 51 -15.56 9.57 -5.67
N GLY A 52 -15.51 10.37 -4.60
CA GLY A 52 -16.69 10.70 -3.80
C GLY A 52 -17.08 9.67 -2.74
N ASN A 53 -16.47 8.49 -2.71
CA ASN A 53 -16.72 7.45 -1.72
C ASN A 53 -15.68 7.50 -0.59
N PRO A 54 -16.09 7.41 0.69
CA PRO A 54 -15.15 7.34 1.79
C PRO A 54 -14.37 6.02 1.75
N VAL A 55 -13.05 6.10 1.97
CA VAL A 55 -12.16 4.94 1.95
C VAL A 55 -11.57 4.67 3.32
N PRO A 56 -11.18 3.40 3.62
CA PRO A 56 -10.63 3.04 4.92
C PRO A 56 -9.29 3.73 5.21
N ILE A 57 -9.12 4.20 6.44
CA ILE A 57 -7.93 4.90 6.91
C ILE A 57 -7.16 4.01 7.88
N TYR A 58 -5.88 3.78 7.58
CA TYR A 58 -4.97 3.04 8.44
C TYR A 58 -4.24 3.95 9.43
N PHE A 59 -3.80 5.13 8.98
CA PHE A 59 -2.99 6.05 9.76
C PHE A 59 -3.39 7.50 9.48
N VAL A 60 -3.42 8.32 10.52
CA VAL A 60 -3.64 9.77 10.45
C VAL A 60 -2.68 10.51 11.38
N SER A 61 -2.06 11.55 10.86
CA SER A 61 -1.32 12.57 11.60
C SER A 61 -1.70 13.97 11.11
N ALA A 62 -1.13 15.02 11.66
CA ALA A 62 -1.43 16.39 11.24
C ALA A 62 -1.11 16.66 9.76
N ASN A 63 -0.17 15.93 9.17
CA ASN A 63 0.35 16.18 7.81
C ASN A 63 0.41 14.95 6.91
N GLN A 64 -0.02 13.77 7.38
CA GLN A 64 -0.02 12.53 6.60
C GLN A 64 -1.23 11.67 6.93
N ILE A 65 -1.85 11.09 5.91
CA ILE A 65 -2.84 10.02 6.05
C ILE A 65 -2.44 8.86 5.14
N ASN A 66 -2.46 7.62 5.68
CA ASN A 66 -2.36 6.41 4.88
C ASN A 66 -3.75 5.76 4.82
N PHE A 67 -4.19 5.43 3.60
CA PHE A 67 -5.53 4.90 3.37
C PHE A 67 -5.47 3.67 2.45
N LEU A 68 -6.49 2.84 2.51
CA LEU A 68 -6.63 1.67 1.64
C LEU A 68 -7.40 2.05 0.37
N VAL A 69 -6.80 1.79 -0.79
CA VAL A 69 -7.51 1.87 -2.08
C VAL A 69 -8.38 0.62 -2.23
N PRO A 70 -9.71 0.76 -2.35
CA PRO A 70 -10.58 -0.40 -2.54
C PRO A 70 -10.20 -1.23 -3.76
N PHE A 71 -10.35 -2.56 -3.69
CA PHE A 71 -10.07 -3.45 -4.83
C PHE A 71 -11.02 -3.25 -6.01
N ASP A 72 -12.19 -2.67 -5.76
CA ASP A 72 -13.21 -2.32 -6.76
C ASP A 72 -13.14 -0.85 -7.21
N ALA A 73 -12.12 -0.09 -6.79
CA ALA A 73 -11.92 1.28 -7.24
C ALA A 73 -11.80 1.32 -8.78
N ALA A 74 -12.51 2.25 -9.41
CA ALA A 74 -12.47 2.41 -10.86
C ALA A 74 -11.05 2.75 -11.33
N VAL A 75 -10.56 2.03 -12.33
CA VAL A 75 -9.26 2.26 -12.97
C VAL A 75 -9.34 3.48 -13.89
N GLY A 76 -8.32 4.30 -13.89
CA GLY A 76 -8.22 5.56 -14.63
C GLY A 76 -7.96 6.74 -13.72
N ASP A 77 -8.17 7.94 -14.23
CA ASP A 77 -8.05 9.15 -13.43
C ASP A 77 -9.25 9.29 -12.50
N GLY A 78 -8.95 9.57 -11.25
CA GLY A 78 -9.92 9.74 -10.19
C GLY A 78 -9.64 10.99 -9.37
N THR A 79 -10.55 11.29 -8.47
CA THR A 79 -10.47 12.45 -7.58
C THR A 79 -10.28 11.98 -6.15
N LEU A 80 -9.25 12.52 -5.48
CA LEU A 80 -9.02 12.32 -4.06
C LEU A 80 -9.23 13.63 -3.31
N ARG A 81 -9.91 13.56 -2.17
CA ARG A 81 -10.16 14.67 -1.27
C ARG A 81 -10.08 14.21 0.18
N VAL A 82 -9.57 15.06 1.03
CA VAL A 82 -9.61 14.87 2.49
C VAL A 82 -10.51 15.93 3.10
N ASP A 83 -11.50 15.49 3.87
CA ASP A 83 -12.34 16.38 4.68
C ASP A 83 -11.94 16.22 6.16
N ARG A 84 -11.99 17.29 6.94
CA ARG A 84 -11.73 17.28 8.38
C ARG A 84 -12.86 17.94 9.15
N ASP A 85 -13.40 17.25 10.15
CA ASP A 85 -14.47 17.77 11.04
C ASP A 85 -15.64 18.40 10.27
N GLY A 86 -16.01 17.80 9.13
CA GLY A 86 -17.05 18.32 8.23
C GLY A 86 -16.61 19.46 7.31
N GLN A 87 -15.39 19.96 7.45
CA GLN A 87 -14.82 20.95 6.54
C GLN A 87 -14.23 20.26 5.32
N ARG A 88 -14.70 20.69 4.15
CA ARG A 88 -14.28 20.12 2.87
C ARG A 88 -12.90 20.62 2.47
N GLY A 89 -11.97 19.69 2.22
CA GLY A 89 -10.66 19.98 1.67
C GLY A 89 -10.67 20.18 0.15
N ASN A 90 -9.51 20.53 -0.41
CA ASN A 90 -9.32 20.60 -1.86
C ASN A 90 -9.27 19.19 -2.47
N SER A 91 -9.64 19.09 -3.74
CA SER A 91 -9.56 17.87 -4.52
C SER A 91 -8.29 17.84 -5.35
N VAL A 92 -7.68 16.66 -5.47
CA VAL A 92 -6.53 16.40 -6.34
C VAL A 92 -6.84 15.24 -7.27
N THR A 93 -6.29 15.26 -8.48
CA THR A 93 -6.39 14.13 -9.40
C THR A 93 -5.36 13.08 -9.02
N VAL A 94 -5.77 11.81 -9.06
CA VAL A 94 -4.91 10.62 -8.87
C VAL A 94 -5.18 9.64 -9.99
N THR A 95 -4.14 8.98 -10.49
CA THR A 95 -4.30 7.89 -11.46
C THR A 95 -4.35 6.56 -10.73
N ILE A 96 -5.43 5.81 -10.91
CA ILE A 96 -5.67 4.49 -10.30
C ILE A 96 -5.41 3.42 -11.36
N LYS A 97 -4.62 2.42 -11.01
CA LYS A 97 -4.35 1.24 -11.86
C LYS A 97 -4.86 -0.03 -11.20
N ALA A 98 -5.16 -1.04 -11.98
CA ALA A 98 -5.43 -2.38 -11.44
C ALA A 98 -4.21 -2.93 -10.70
N ARG A 99 -3.00 -2.59 -11.19
CA ARG A 99 -1.72 -2.96 -10.58
C ARG A 99 -0.67 -1.88 -10.84
N SER A 100 0.12 -1.59 -9.83
CA SER A 100 1.31 -0.73 -9.88
C SER A 100 2.31 -1.20 -8.81
N PRO A 101 2.87 -2.42 -8.94
CA PRO A 101 3.65 -3.03 -7.87
C PRO A 101 4.92 -2.24 -7.58
N LYS A 102 5.15 -1.98 -6.31
CA LYS A 102 6.35 -1.34 -5.77
C LYS A 102 6.84 -2.14 -4.57
N LEU A 103 8.11 -2.47 -4.57
CA LEU A 103 8.73 -3.11 -3.42
C LEU A 103 8.98 -2.09 -2.31
N LEU A 104 8.80 -2.52 -1.07
CA LEU A 104 9.27 -1.76 0.08
C LEU A 104 10.78 -1.62 0.00
N VAL A 105 11.26 -0.40 0.22
CA VAL A 105 12.68 -0.10 0.25
C VAL A 105 13.10 0.37 1.64
N ALA A 106 14.34 0.08 1.97
CA ALA A 106 15.01 0.59 3.16
C ALA A 106 16.30 1.29 2.73
N THR A 107 16.74 2.26 3.50
CA THR A 107 18.04 2.92 3.27
C THR A 107 19.11 2.14 4.04
N ASN A 108 20.10 1.63 3.35
CA ASN A 108 21.24 0.95 3.99
C ASN A 108 22.21 1.97 4.64
N GLN A 109 23.23 1.48 5.35
CA GLN A 109 24.23 2.33 6.02
C GLN A 109 25.03 3.20 5.05
N ALA A 110 25.09 2.86 3.77
CA ALA A 110 25.74 3.67 2.72
C ALA A 110 24.79 4.71 2.08
N GLY A 111 23.56 4.88 2.60
CA GLY A 111 22.58 5.81 2.07
C GLY A 111 21.86 5.34 0.80
N GLN A 112 22.04 4.08 0.38
CA GLN A 112 21.44 3.55 -0.82
C GLN A 112 20.05 2.95 -0.52
N GLN A 113 19.10 3.15 -1.43
CA GLN A 113 17.81 2.50 -1.39
C GLN A 113 17.95 1.03 -1.81
N VAL A 114 17.56 0.12 -0.95
CA VAL A 114 17.60 -1.33 -1.18
C VAL A 114 16.23 -1.94 -0.91
N ALA A 115 15.84 -2.96 -1.67
CA ALA A 115 14.59 -3.65 -1.43
C ALA A 115 14.59 -4.29 -0.03
N TYR A 116 13.48 -4.11 0.71
CA TYR A 116 13.30 -4.75 2.00
C TYR A 116 13.02 -6.24 1.77
N ALA A 117 14.00 -7.06 2.13
CA ALA A 117 13.95 -8.50 1.92
C ALA A 117 14.16 -9.24 3.24
N LEU A 118 13.29 -10.21 3.52
CA LEU A 118 13.50 -11.16 4.61
C LEU A 118 13.97 -12.51 4.05
N ARG A 119 14.95 -13.07 4.71
CA ARG A 119 15.45 -14.40 4.44
C ARG A 119 14.88 -15.37 5.47
N THR A 120 14.44 -16.55 5.03
CA THR A 120 13.91 -17.61 5.91
C THR A 120 14.92 -18.05 6.98
N ALA A 121 16.22 -17.92 6.72
CA ALA A 121 17.31 -18.38 7.59
C ALA A 121 18.00 -17.25 8.40
N GLY A 122 17.36 -16.09 8.62
CA GLY A 122 17.87 -15.00 9.45
C GLY A 122 18.62 -13.89 8.70
N LEU A 123 19.39 -13.06 9.41
CA LEU A 123 19.97 -11.80 8.92
C LEU A 123 21.31 -11.94 8.15
N ALA A 124 21.75 -13.14 7.82
CA ALA A 124 22.99 -13.33 7.06
C ALA A 124 22.83 -12.89 5.60
N PRO A 125 23.91 -12.51 4.90
CA PRO A 125 23.86 -12.18 3.48
C PRO A 125 23.25 -13.29 2.64
N VAL A 126 22.44 -12.91 1.63
CA VAL A 126 21.77 -13.84 0.70
C VAL A 126 22.81 -14.56 -0.14
N LYS A 127 22.67 -15.88 -0.30
CA LYS A 127 23.51 -16.72 -1.14
C LYS A 127 22.71 -17.33 -2.29
N ARG A 128 23.40 -17.79 -3.33
CA ARG A 128 22.77 -18.52 -4.42
C ARG A 128 22.04 -19.77 -3.90
N GLY A 129 20.76 -19.89 -4.26
CA GLY A 129 19.90 -20.99 -3.82
C GLY A 129 19.02 -20.65 -2.61
N ASP A 130 19.22 -19.50 -1.97
CA ASP A 130 18.35 -19.05 -0.88
C ASP A 130 16.99 -18.59 -1.40
N TYR A 131 15.94 -18.85 -0.61
CA TYR A 131 14.63 -18.24 -0.79
C TYR A 131 14.58 -16.92 0.00
N ILE A 132 14.07 -15.88 -0.66
CA ILE A 132 13.86 -14.56 -0.05
C ILE A 132 12.40 -14.14 -0.20
N THR A 133 11.87 -13.48 0.81
CA THR A 133 10.55 -12.84 0.77
C THR A 133 10.75 -11.34 0.58
N LEU A 134 10.16 -10.80 -0.48
CA LEU A 134 10.11 -9.37 -0.74
C LEU A 134 8.72 -8.86 -0.41
N TYR A 135 8.64 -7.71 0.24
CA TYR A 135 7.39 -7.06 0.57
C TYR A 135 7.17 -5.85 -0.34
N GLY A 136 5.91 -5.58 -0.63
CA GLY A 136 5.53 -4.44 -1.47
C GLY A 136 4.04 -4.17 -1.45
N PHE A 137 3.65 -3.12 -2.14
CA PHE A 137 2.27 -2.70 -2.31
C PHE A 137 1.90 -2.68 -3.79
N GLY A 138 0.60 -2.52 -4.08
CA GLY A 138 0.10 -2.28 -5.42
C GLY A 138 0.04 -3.50 -6.33
N PHE A 139 0.03 -4.71 -5.78
CA PHE A 139 -0.06 -5.95 -6.58
C PHE A 139 -1.45 -6.20 -7.17
N GLY A 140 -2.47 -5.44 -6.72
CA GLY A 140 -3.85 -5.56 -7.21
C GLY A 140 -4.63 -6.71 -6.60
N GLN A 141 -5.79 -7.01 -7.21
CA GLN A 141 -6.72 -8.03 -6.71
C GLN A 141 -6.12 -9.43 -6.73
N THR A 142 -6.51 -10.25 -5.77
CA THR A 142 -6.07 -11.63 -5.57
C THR A 142 -7.04 -12.65 -6.18
N ILE A 143 -6.64 -13.94 -6.24
CA ILE A 143 -7.52 -15.07 -6.56
C ILE A 143 -7.41 -16.11 -5.43
N PRO A 144 -8.51 -16.45 -4.74
CA PRO A 144 -9.84 -15.81 -4.86
C PRO A 144 -9.79 -14.32 -4.52
N ALA A 145 -10.77 -13.55 -4.97
CA ALA A 145 -10.84 -12.12 -4.74
C ALA A 145 -10.88 -11.82 -3.23
N SER A 146 -9.95 -10.99 -2.76
CA SER A 146 -9.96 -10.49 -1.39
C SER A 146 -11.07 -9.45 -1.25
N ALA A 147 -11.85 -9.56 -0.19
CA ALA A 147 -12.83 -8.53 0.14
C ALA A 147 -12.11 -7.27 0.63
N VAL A 148 -12.73 -6.11 0.35
CA VAL A 148 -12.19 -4.83 0.78
C VAL A 148 -12.17 -4.75 2.30
N ASN A 149 -11.03 -4.29 2.85
CA ASN A 149 -10.92 -3.99 4.28
C ASN A 149 -11.28 -5.17 5.20
N THR A 150 -10.84 -6.35 4.83
CA THR A 150 -10.97 -7.58 5.63
C THR A 150 -9.61 -8.18 5.91
N ALA A 151 -9.48 -8.90 7.03
CA ALA A 151 -8.26 -9.61 7.35
C ALA A 151 -7.95 -10.67 6.29
N SER A 152 -6.67 -10.81 5.95
CA SER A 152 -6.20 -11.90 5.09
C SER A 152 -6.30 -13.24 5.79
N SER A 153 -6.34 -14.33 5.01
CA SER A 153 -6.27 -15.68 5.58
C SER A 153 -5.02 -15.87 6.44
N THR A 154 -5.17 -16.44 7.62
CA THR A 154 -4.06 -16.77 8.52
C THR A 154 -3.37 -18.10 8.16
N SER A 155 -3.98 -18.90 7.29
CA SER A 155 -3.56 -20.28 7.02
C SER A 155 -3.06 -20.50 5.59
N SER A 156 -3.33 -19.59 4.66
CA SER A 156 -2.93 -19.75 3.25
C SER A 156 -2.62 -18.42 2.58
N LEU A 157 -1.61 -18.43 1.71
CA LEU A 157 -1.35 -17.30 0.82
C LEU A 157 -2.49 -17.17 -0.19
N VAL A 158 -3.02 -15.95 -0.32
CA VAL A 158 -3.99 -15.62 -1.36
C VAL A 158 -3.21 -15.06 -2.55
N ASN A 159 -3.26 -15.76 -3.67
CA ASN A 159 -2.37 -15.47 -4.81
C ASN A 159 -2.81 -14.24 -5.61
N VAL A 160 -1.84 -13.52 -6.14
CA VAL A 160 -2.05 -12.47 -7.16
C VAL A 160 -2.03 -13.14 -8.54
N PRO A 161 -3.10 -12.97 -9.36
CA PRO A 161 -3.22 -13.62 -10.65
C PRO A 161 -2.23 -13.06 -11.69
N GLY A 162 -1.93 -13.86 -12.72
CA GLY A 162 -1.14 -13.50 -13.89
C GLY A 162 0.35 -13.82 -13.76
N THR A 163 1.10 -13.48 -14.80
CA THR A 163 2.53 -13.69 -14.84
C THR A 163 3.23 -12.64 -13.99
N ASN A 164 3.89 -13.08 -12.93
CA ASN A 164 4.70 -12.23 -12.08
C ASN A 164 6.17 -12.54 -12.34
N THR A 165 6.96 -11.51 -12.58
CA THR A 165 8.39 -11.63 -12.90
C THR A 165 9.19 -10.78 -11.93
N ALA A 166 10.29 -11.30 -11.40
CA ALA A 166 11.25 -10.56 -10.61
C ALA A 166 12.58 -10.46 -11.35
N TYR A 167 13.23 -9.31 -11.22
CA TYR A 167 14.54 -9.05 -11.77
C TYR A 167 15.48 -8.58 -10.67
N PHE A 168 16.72 -9.06 -10.72
CA PHE A 168 17.83 -8.52 -9.96
C PHE A 168 18.90 -8.03 -10.95
N GLY A 169 18.98 -6.71 -11.12
CA GLY A 169 19.69 -6.12 -12.24
C GLY A 169 19.06 -6.53 -13.57
N LYS A 170 19.83 -7.20 -14.45
CA LYS A 170 19.37 -7.70 -15.76
C LYS A 170 18.89 -9.15 -15.73
N SER A 171 19.07 -9.87 -14.62
CA SER A 171 18.74 -11.28 -14.51
C SER A 171 17.33 -11.49 -14.01
N GLN A 172 16.55 -12.31 -14.71
CA GLN A 172 15.25 -12.75 -14.28
C GLN A 172 15.37 -13.87 -13.25
N PHE A 173 14.53 -13.79 -12.20
CA PHE A 173 14.46 -14.82 -11.17
C PHE A 173 13.09 -15.48 -11.15
N PRO A 174 13.03 -16.79 -10.85
CA PRO A 174 11.78 -17.48 -10.64
C PRO A 174 11.08 -16.92 -9.41
N ILE A 175 9.77 -16.71 -9.53
CA ILE A 175 8.90 -16.37 -8.40
C ILE A 175 8.13 -17.62 -8.02
N THR A 176 8.25 -18.03 -6.75
CA THR A 176 7.54 -19.18 -6.22
C THR A 176 6.09 -18.86 -5.88
N ALA A 177 5.85 -17.66 -5.30
CA ALA A 177 4.53 -17.18 -4.97
C ALA A 177 4.50 -15.64 -4.92
N VAL A 178 3.37 -15.05 -5.31
CA VAL A 178 3.03 -13.65 -5.03
C VAL A 178 1.65 -13.65 -4.38
N GLY A 179 1.53 -13.09 -3.21
CA GLY A 179 0.27 -13.10 -2.48
C GLY A 179 0.23 -12.09 -1.36
N VAL A 180 -0.93 -12.01 -0.71
CA VAL A 180 -1.13 -11.17 0.47
C VAL A 180 -0.63 -11.92 1.69
N THR A 181 0.19 -11.25 2.51
CA THR A 181 0.64 -11.82 3.78
C THR A 181 -0.53 -12.05 4.73
N PRO A 182 -0.57 -13.15 5.48
CA PRO A 182 -1.49 -13.31 6.59
C PRO A 182 -1.32 -12.19 7.62
N GLN A 183 -2.42 -11.73 8.17
CA GLN A 183 -2.45 -10.72 9.24
C GLN A 183 -2.74 -11.37 10.58
#